data_1014ee18e6bd3bf15fb60c105a7f59cb
#
_entry.id   1014ee18e6bd3bf15fb60c105a7f59cb
#
_cell.length_a   1.000
_cell.length_b   1.000
_cell.length_c   1.000
_cell.angle_alpha   90.00
_cell.angle_beta   90.00
_cell.angle_gamma   90.00
#
_symmetry.space_group_name_H-M   'P 1'
#
loop_
_entity.id
_entity.type
_entity.pdbx_description
1 polymer ?
#
loop_
_entity_poly.entity_id
_entity_poly.type
_entity_poly.pdbx_seq_one_letter_code
_entity_poly.pdbx_strand_id
1 'polypeptide(L)'
;MDLKGDFNVLEFHVGKKKDELSYARLLISGNDKKHLDQLLASIYIEGAQPTKIDGVILKAAPNDMVMPIDFYSTTNNATQIFLNNEWIDVQNMMMDKCIVVDIRNKNAECRKIRDIRKGDSIVTGEKGVRILPEERPREGIDIFQFMSSSSSSERPTQQIARKIARDIYNTKSTGGKIVVTAG
;
A
#
# COMPACT_ATOMS: atom_id res chain seq x y z
N MET A 1 -18.67 -8.83 -9.22
CA MET A 1 -19.22 -9.62 -8.09
C MET A 1 -19.64 -8.63 -7.04
N ASP A 2 -20.96 -8.43 -6.87
CA ASP A 2 -21.50 -7.48 -5.88
C ASP A 2 -21.22 -8.02 -4.48
N LEU A 3 -20.26 -7.41 -3.79
CA LEU A 3 -19.99 -7.66 -2.39
C LEU A 3 -21.05 -6.92 -1.58
N LYS A 4 -22.09 -7.63 -1.14
CA LYS A 4 -23.14 -7.07 -0.27
C LYS A 4 -22.56 -6.93 1.14
N GLY A 5 -22.24 -5.70 1.54
CA GLY A 5 -21.79 -5.37 2.89
C GLY A 5 -22.66 -4.29 3.48
N ASP A 6 -22.70 -4.19 4.81
CA ASP A 6 -23.37 -3.11 5.52
C ASP A 6 -22.39 -2.01 5.85
N PHE A 7 -22.85 -0.76 5.80
CA PHE A 7 -22.08 0.37 6.23
C PHE A 7 -22.92 1.41 6.97
N ASN A 8 -22.33 2.08 7.93
CA ASN A 8 -22.90 3.24 8.60
C ASN A 8 -22.00 4.46 8.38
N VAL A 9 -22.62 5.58 8.00
CA VAL A 9 -21.92 6.85 7.91
C VAL A 9 -21.81 7.43 9.30
N LEU A 10 -20.59 7.50 9.84
CA LEU A 10 -20.30 8.09 11.14
C LEU A 10 -20.10 9.60 11.06
N GLU A 11 -19.51 10.05 9.97
CA GLU A 11 -19.21 11.46 9.73
C GLU A 11 -19.20 11.72 8.23
N PHE A 12 -19.72 12.87 7.83
CA PHE A 12 -19.73 13.28 6.44
C PHE A 12 -19.51 14.79 6.36
N HIS A 13 -18.48 15.22 5.66
CA HIS A 13 -18.14 16.61 5.44
C HIS A 13 -17.99 16.89 3.95
N VAL A 14 -18.66 17.91 3.47
CA VAL A 14 -18.55 18.40 2.09
C VAL A 14 -17.88 19.76 2.12
N GLY A 15 -16.72 19.87 1.51
CA GLY A 15 -16.01 21.14 1.35
C GLY A 15 -16.87 22.14 0.56
N LYS A 16 -16.99 23.36 1.09
CA LYS A 16 -17.77 24.45 0.47
C LYS A 16 -16.96 25.23 -0.56
N LYS A 17 -15.63 25.11 -0.51
CA LYS A 17 -14.71 25.79 -1.41
C LYS A 17 -13.90 24.76 -2.22
N LYS A 18 -13.31 25.17 -3.33
CA LYS A 18 -12.55 24.31 -4.24
C LYS A 18 -11.31 23.69 -3.59
N ASP A 19 -10.74 24.37 -2.61
CA ASP A 19 -9.54 24.00 -1.83
C ASP A 19 -9.87 23.27 -0.51
N GLU A 20 -11.16 23.13 -0.18
CA GLU A 20 -11.60 22.45 1.03
C GLU A 20 -11.85 20.97 0.76
N LEU A 21 -11.23 20.09 1.55
CA LEU A 21 -11.37 18.64 1.40
C LEU A 21 -12.74 18.16 1.87
N SER A 22 -13.36 17.32 1.06
CA SER A 22 -14.54 16.56 1.45
C SER A 22 -14.09 15.19 1.97
N TYR A 23 -14.71 14.71 3.05
CA TYR A 23 -14.42 13.37 3.58
C TYR A 23 -15.66 12.71 4.16
N ALA A 24 -15.61 11.40 4.22
CA ALA A 24 -16.62 10.60 4.93
C ALA A 24 -15.91 9.57 5.81
N ARG A 25 -16.43 9.38 7.03
CA ARG A 25 -16.02 8.29 7.91
C ARG A 25 -17.11 7.24 7.94
N LEU A 26 -16.77 6.03 7.58
CA LEU A 26 -17.69 4.91 7.44
C LEU A 26 -17.31 3.80 8.42
N LEU A 27 -18.33 3.21 9.04
CA LEU A 27 -18.19 1.94 9.73
C LEU A 27 -18.65 0.84 8.79
N ILE A 28 -17.72 -0.08 8.43
CA ILE A 28 -17.99 -1.18 7.51
C ILE A 28 -18.16 -2.47 8.32
N SER A 29 -19.21 -3.22 8.01
CA SER A 29 -19.50 -4.50 8.63
C SER A 29 -19.62 -5.60 7.58
N GLY A 30 -19.05 -6.75 7.86
CA GLY A 30 -19.15 -7.97 7.03
C GLY A 30 -19.79 -9.11 7.81
N ASN A 31 -20.31 -10.10 7.12
CA ASN A 31 -20.95 -11.27 7.73
C ASN A 31 -19.96 -12.13 8.52
N ASP A 32 -18.72 -12.19 8.07
CA ASP A 32 -17.60 -12.86 8.71
C ASP A 32 -16.30 -12.12 8.40
N LYS A 33 -15.19 -12.55 9.00
CA LYS A 33 -13.87 -11.94 8.81
C LYS A 33 -13.43 -11.97 7.35
N LYS A 34 -13.66 -13.07 6.63
CA LYS A 34 -13.28 -13.22 5.23
C LYS A 34 -14.04 -12.26 4.34
N HIS A 35 -15.34 -12.13 4.57
CA HIS A 35 -16.20 -11.18 3.86
C HIS A 35 -15.80 -9.73 4.16
N LEU A 36 -15.52 -9.40 5.42
CA LEU A 36 -15.02 -8.08 5.81
C LEU A 36 -13.68 -7.76 5.13
N ASP A 37 -12.73 -8.69 5.11
CA ASP A 37 -11.44 -8.51 4.44
C ASP A 37 -11.60 -8.26 2.93
N GLN A 38 -12.57 -8.92 2.28
CA GLN A 38 -12.88 -8.70 0.86
C GLN A 38 -13.51 -7.32 0.61
N LEU A 39 -14.44 -6.90 1.47
CA LEU A 39 -15.04 -5.56 1.41
C LEU A 39 -13.99 -4.48 1.60
N LEU A 40 -13.17 -4.59 2.63
CA LEU A 40 -12.09 -3.63 2.91
C LEU A 40 -11.08 -3.56 1.75
N ALA A 41 -10.69 -4.71 1.18
CA ALA A 41 -9.81 -4.74 0.03
C ALA A 41 -10.39 -3.98 -1.18
N SER A 42 -11.69 -4.12 -1.43
CA SER A 42 -12.36 -3.40 -2.52
C SER A 42 -12.41 -1.90 -2.27
N ILE A 43 -12.73 -1.48 -1.04
CA ILE A 43 -12.85 -0.07 -0.67
C ILE A 43 -11.46 0.62 -0.65
N TYR A 44 -10.41 -0.10 -0.26
CA TYR A 44 -9.04 0.44 -0.30
C TYR A 44 -8.54 0.68 -1.73
N ILE A 45 -9.00 -0.11 -2.70
CA ILE A 45 -8.72 0.14 -4.12
C ILE A 45 -9.31 1.48 -4.56
N GLU A 46 -10.48 1.85 -4.04
CA GLU A 46 -11.15 3.12 -4.31
C GLU A 46 -10.57 4.31 -3.51
N GLY A 47 -9.52 4.08 -2.71
CA GLY A 47 -8.79 5.13 -1.99
C GLY A 47 -9.21 5.35 -0.55
N ALA A 48 -10.11 4.52 0.01
CA ALA A 48 -10.43 4.60 1.42
C ALA A 48 -9.21 4.27 2.29
N GLN A 49 -9.16 4.86 3.48
CA GLN A 49 -8.11 4.63 4.47
C GLN A 49 -8.70 4.16 5.79
N PRO A 50 -8.07 3.21 6.50
CA PRO A 50 -8.54 2.83 7.83
C PRO A 50 -8.35 4.01 8.81
N THR A 51 -9.34 4.22 9.70
CA THR A 51 -9.23 5.24 10.76
C THR A 51 -8.19 4.85 11.83
N LYS A 52 -7.97 3.55 12.00
CA LYS A 52 -6.91 3.01 12.84
C LYS A 52 -5.76 2.59 11.93
N ILE A 53 -4.73 3.40 11.88
CA ILE A 53 -3.56 3.15 11.07
C ILE A 53 -2.50 2.53 11.97
N ASP A 54 -2.08 1.31 11.64
CA ASP A 54 -0.92 0.71 12.28
C ASP A 54 0.34 1.46 11.81
N GLY A 55 1.25 1.75 12.72
CA GLY A 55 2.55 2.32 12.37
C GLY A 55 3.38 1.37 11.53
N VAL A 56 4.38 1.92 10.86
CA VAL A 56 5.36 1.10 10.09
C VAL A 56 6.07 0.11 11.00
N ILE A 57 6.34 -1.06 10.44
CA ILE A 57 7.19 -2.06 11.08
C ILE A 57 8.63 -1.81 10.63
N LEU A 58 9.52 -1.60 11.61
CA LEU A 58 10.93 -1.37 11.35
C LEU A 58 11.76 -2.57 11.79
N LYS A 59 12.70 -2.98 10.93
CA LYS A 59 13.71 -3.98 11.27
C LYS A 59 15.10 -3.43 10.97
N ALA A 60 16.06 -3.75 11.84
CA ALA A 60 17.44 -3.37 11.62
C ALA A 60 18.08 -4.14 10.45
N ALA A 61 18.87 -3.47 9.64
CA ALA A 61 19.71 -4.11 8.63
C ALA A 61 20.66 -5.08 9.30
N PRO A 62 20.70 -6.36 8.92
CA PRO A 62 21.52 -7.37 9.58
C PRO A 62 23.03 -7.15 9.34
N ASN A 63 23.40 -6.63 8.18
CA ASN A 63 24.76 -6.31 7.77
C ASN A 63 24.77 -5.14 6.80
N ASP A 64 25.95 -4.62 6.50
CA ASP A 64 26.13 -3.64 5.43
C ASP A 64 25.64 -4.22 4.11
N MET A 65 24.94 -3.41 3.32
CA MET A 65 24.39 -3.77 2.01
C MET A 65 23.37 -4.95 2.05
N VAL A 66 22.83 -5.28 3.23
CA VAL A 66 21.85 -6.37 3.38
C VAL A 66 20.57 -5.83 4.00
N MET A 67 19.46 -6.04 3.31
CA MET A 67 18.14 -5.68 3.80
C MET A 67 17.52 -6.82 4.62
N PRO A 68 16.68 -6.50 5.61
CA PRO A 68 15.91 -7.51 6.33
C PRO A 68 14.90 -8.21 5.39
N ILE A 69 14.51 -9.42 5.74
CA ILE A 69 13.44 -10.14 5.04
C ILE A 69 12.16 -9.30 5.11
N ASP A 70 11.37 -9.31 4.04
CA ASP A 70 10.14 -8.55 3.87
C ASP A 70 10.31 -7.03 3.90
N PHE A 71 11.49 -6.51 3.54
CA PHE A 71 11.65 -5.07 3.39
C PHE A 71 10.64 -4.52 2.36
N TYR A 72 10.18 -3.29 2.58
CA TYR A 72 9.31 -2.61 1.63
C TYR A 72 10.12 -2.13 0.42
N SER A 73 9.79 -2.64 -0.77
CA SER A 73 10.40 -2.19 -2.03
C SER A 73 9.65 -0.97 -2.55
N THR A 74 10.40 0.10 -2.80
CA THR A 74 9.85 1.39 -3.21
C THR A 74 9.54 1.45 -4.70
N THR A 75 8.64 2.36 -5.06
CA THR A 75 8.35 2.79 -6.43
C THR A 75 8.89 4.20 -6.67
N ASN A 76 8.60 4.79 -7.84
CA ASN A 76 8.93 6.19 -8.11
C ASN A 76 7.90 7.19 -7.55
N ASN A 77 6.77 6.69 -7.03
CA ASN A 77 5.68 7.55 -6.57
C ASN A 77 6.00 8.13 -5.18
N ALA A 78 5.52 9.35 -4.94
CA ALA A 78 5.58 9.96 -3.61
C ALA A 78 4.97 9.00 -2.57
N THR A 79 5.72 8.74 -1.51
CA THR A 79 5.35 7.75 -0.50
C THR A 79 5.45 8.39 0.89
N GLN A 80 4.53 8.02 1.76
CA GLN A 80 4.55 8.41 3.16
C GLN A 80 4.54 7.18 4.05
N ILE A 81 5.16 7.31 5.22
CA ILE A 81 5.13 6.30 6.28
C ILE A 81 4.44 6.86 7.51
N PHE A 82 3.69 6.00 8.23
CA PHE A 82 3.04 6.36 9.49
C PHE A 82 3.93 5.97 10.66
N LEU A 83 4.50 6.99 11.32
CA LEU A 83 5.42 6.82 12.44
C LEU A 83 5.01 7.77 13.57
N ASN A 84 4.91 7.27 14.81
CA ASN A 84 4.57 8.08 15.99
C ASN A 84 3.28 8.91 15.82
N ASN A 85 2.22 8.32 15.27
CA ASN A 85 0.91 8.93 15.01
C ASN A 85 0.92 10.08 13.97
N GLU A 86 1.93 10.19 13.14
CA GLU A 86 1.99 11.17 12.05
C GLU A 86 2.47 10.54 10.74
N TRP A 87 2.05 11.11 9.61
CA TRP A 87 2.55 10.75 8.31
C TRP A 87 3.81 11.54 7.99
N ILE A 88 4.88 10.83 7.63
CA ILE A 88 6.18 11.39 7.28
C ILE A 88 6.44 11.11 5.80
N ASP A 89 6.80 12.15 5.05
CA ASP A 89 7.19 12.02 3.65
C ASP A 89 8.51 11.27 3.51
N VAL A 90 8.55 10.31 2.59
CA VAL A 90 9.80 9.64 2.23
C VAL A 90 10.56 10.47 1.21
N GLN A 91 11.75 10.88 1.55
CA GLN A 91 12.61 11.68 0.69
C GLN A 91 13.35 10.82 -0.34
N ASN A 92 13.83 11.45 -1.43
CA ASN A 92 14.69 10.83 -2.44
C ASN A 92 14.10 9.57 -3.08
N MET A 93 12.79 9.57 -3.37
CA MET A 93 12.10 8.40 -3.94
C MET A 93 12.76 7.88 -5.20
N MET A 94 12.99 6.58 -5.24
CA MET A 94 13.54 5.82 -6.36
C MET A 94 12.93 4.43 -6.37
N MET A 95 12.70 3.87 -7.55
CA MET A 95 12.18 2.50 -7.73
C MET A 95 13.17 1.46 -7.21
N ASP A 96 12.63 0.36 -6.67
CA ASP A 96 13.39 -0.83 -6.25
C ASP A 96 14.48 -0.55 -5.20
N LYS A 97 14.15 0.28 -4.24
CA LYS A 97 15.01 0.62 -3.10
C LYS A 97 14.30 0.30 -1.79
N CYS A 98 14.91 0.61 -0.68
CA CYS A 98 14.30 0.50 0.64
C CYS A 98 14.09 1.88 1.27
N ILE A 99 13.23 1.94 2.27
CA ILE A 99 13.02 3.13 3.09
C ILE A 99 13.79 2.95 4.40
N VAL A 100 14.72 3.86 4.66
CA VAL A 100 15.46 3.95 5.92
C VAL A 100 14.86 5.06 6.75
N VAL A 101 14.65 4.78 8.04
CA VAL A 101 13.98 5.69 8.97
C VAL A 101 14.94 6.11 10.07
N ASP A 102 15.14 7.40 10.21
CA ASP A 102 15.74 7.99 11.40
C ASP A 102 14.63 8.36 12.39
N ILE A 103 14.42 7.50 13.38
CA ILE A 103 13.35 7.66 14.37
C ILE A 103 13.57 8.92 15.23
N ARG A 104 14.83 9.29 15.51
CA ARG A 104 15.17 10.42 16.38
C ARG A 104 14.84 11.76 15.72
N ASN A 105 15.19 11.87 14.45
CA ASN A 105 14.97 13.08 13.67
C ASN A 105 13.64 13.08 12.90
N LYS A 106 12.82 12.01 13.08
CA LYS A 106 11.56 11.81 12.36
C LYS A 106 11.72 11.99 10.84
N ASN A 107 12.74 11.38 10.29
CA ASN A 107 13.06 11.48 8.87
C ASN A 107 13.01 10.10 8.23
N ALA A 108 12.52 10.04 6.99
CA ALA A 108 12.49 8.82 6.19
C ALA A 108 13.04 9.12 4.80
N GLU A 109 13.93 8.27 4.32
CA GLU A 109 14.51 8.43 2.99
C GLU A 109 14.60 7.11 2.24
N CYS A 110 14.41 7.18 0.93
CA CYS A 110 14.68 6.07 0.03
C CYS A 110 16.19 5.94 -0.17
N ARG A 111 16.74 4.75 0.11
CA ARG A 111 18.19 4.52 0.06
C ARG A 111 18.54 3.31 -0.79
N LYS A 112 19.62 3.41 -1.57
CA LYS A 112 20.14 2.31 -2.38
C LYS A 112 20.75 1.23 -1.49
N ILE A 113 20.67 -0.04 -1.92
CA ILE A 113 21.20 -1.19 -1.16
C ILE A 113 22.68 -1.00 -0.77
N ARG A 114 23.50 -0.50 -1.69
CA ARG A 114 24.94 -0.27 -1.46
C ARG A 114 25.23 0.74 -0.35
N ASP A 115 24.27 1.59 -0.04
CA ASP A 115 24.42 2.67 0.95
C ASP A 115 23.85 2.30 2.32
N ILE A 116 23.29 1.08 2.46
CA ILE A 116 22.76 0.54 3.71
C ILE A 116 23.90 0.12 4.62
N ARG A 117 23.77 0.47 5.90
CA ARG A 117 24.68 0.09 6.97
C ARG A 117 24.01 -0.83 7.97
N LYS A 118 24.78 -1.72 8.56
CA LYS A 118 24.33 -2.58 9.66
C LYS A 118 23.68 -1.75 10.75
N GLY A 119 22.45 -2.11 11.12
CA GLY A 119 21.68 -1.41 12.15
C GLY A 119 20.76 -0.30 11.63
N ASP A 120 20.83 0.06 10.34
CA ASP A 120 19.87 0.99 9.74
C ASP A 120 18.44 0.46 9.94
N SER A 121 17.51 1.33 10.40
CA SER A 121 16.11 0.97 10.60
C SER A 121 15.36 1.00 9.27
N ILE A 122 15.00 -0.15 8.76
CA ILE A 122 14.39 -0.34 7.43
C ILE A 122 12.91 -0.70 7.58
N VAL A 123 12.06 -0.05 6.77
CA VAL A 123 10.62 -0.37 6.70
C VAL A 123 10.42 -1.76 6.12
N THR A 124 9.59 -2.57 6.81
CA THR A 124 9.22 -3.93 6.39
C THR A 124 7.72 -4.11 6.32
N GLY A 125 7.26 -4.88 5.33
CA GLY A 125 5.84 -5.07 5.03
C GLY A 125 5.20 -3.79 4.51
N GLU A 126 3.88 -3.79 4.40
CA GLU A 126 3.11 -2.68 3.81
C GLU A 126 2.34 -1.85 4.85
N LYS A 127 2.33 -2.28 6.13
CA LYS A 127 1.62 -1.57 7.18
C LYS A 127 2.24 -0.21 7.43
N GLY A 128 1.38 0.81 7.54
CA GLY A 128 1.82 2.16 7.78
C GLY A 128 2.56 2.81 6.60
N VAL A 129 2.46 2.25 5.40
CA VAL A 129 2.99 2.86 4.17
C VAL A 129 1.83 3.24 3.27
N ARG A 130 1.87 4.43 2.69
CA ARG A 130 0.93 4.85 1.65
C ARG A 130 1.65 5.52 0.49
N ILE A 131 1.16 5.25 -0.71
CA ILE A 131 1.59 5.91 -1.93
C ILE A 131 0.63 7.07 -2.20
N LEU A 132 1.17 8.24 -2.49
CA LEU A 132 0.39 9.39 -2.90
C LEU A 132 0.25 9.34 -4.43
N PRO A 133 -0.98 9.24 -4.96
CA PRO A 133 -1.18 9.32 -6.39
C PRO A 133 -0.81 10.71 -6.89
N GLU A 134 -0.18 10.79 -8.06
CA GLU A 134 0.02 12.08 -8.72
C GLU A 134 -1.32 12.76 -8.96
N GLU A 135 -1.44 14.02 -8.53
CA GLU A 135 -2.61 14.84 -8.87
C GLU A 135 -2.65 15.05 -10.38
N ARG A 136 -3.63 14.43 -11.03
CA ARG A 136 -3.87 14.65 -12.47
C ARG A 136 -4.88 15.78 -12.65
N PRO A 137 -4.66 16.69 -13.61
CA PRO A 137 -5.65 17.72 -13.91
C PRO A 137 -6.98 17.08 -14.30
N ARG A 138 -8.07 17.57 -13.70
CA ARG A 138 -9.43 17.04 -13.88
C ARG A 138 -10.08 17.45 -15.21
N GLU A 139 -9.31 17.86 -16.20
CA GLU A 139 -9.82 18.36 -17.47
C GLU A 139 -9.50 17.37 -18.60
N GLY A 140 -10.56 16.73 -19.13
CA GLY A 140 -10.53 15.92 -20.35
C GLY A 140 -11.13 14.52 -20.20
N ILE A 141 -11.85 14.10 -21.24
CA ILE A 141 -12.54 12.79 -21.33
C ILE A 141 -11.53 11.61 -21.28
N ASP A 142 -10.26 11.84 -21.62
CA ASP A 142 -9.19 10.84 -21.59
C ASP A 142 -8.79 10.39 -20.18
N ILE A 143 -9.23 11.09 -19.12
CA ILE A 143 -8.94 10.78 -17.73
C ILE A 143 -9.58 9.45 -17.30
N PHE A 144 -10.77 9.13 -17.81
CA PHE A 144 -11.48 7.90 -17.42
C PHE A 144 -10.81 6.62 -17.95
N GLN A 145 -10.20 6.65 -19.12
CA GLN A 145 -9.47 5.49 -19.64
C GLN A 145 -8.12 5.28 -18.94
N PHE A 146 -7.47 6.35 -18.49
CA PHE A 146 -6.19 6.26 -17.77
C PHE A 146 -6.36 5.90 -16.28
N MET A 147 -7.46 6.30 -15.64
CA MET A 147 -7.74 5.94 -14.25
C MET A 147 -7.97 4.44 -14.06
N SER A 148 -8.44 3.73 -15.08
CA SER A 148 -8.59 2.28 -15.02
C SER A 148 -7.27 1.52 -15.16
N SER A 149 -6.22 2.14 -15.70
CA SER A 149 -4.95 1.46 -15.99
C SER A 149 -3.79 1.83 -15.05
N SER A 150 -3.72 3.03 -14.50
CA SER A 150 -2.52 3.49 -13.80
C SER A 150 -2.61 3.57 -12.27
N SER A 151 -3.79 3.76 -11.68
CA SER A 151 -3.93 3.64 -10.22
C SER A 151 -4.03 2.18 -9.76
N SER A 152 -4.20 1.26 -10.71
CA SER A 152 -4.38 -0.15 -10.43
C SER A 152 -3.10 -1.00 -10.49
N SER A 153 -1.97 -0.47 -11.01
CA SER A 153 -0.80 -1.31 -11.23
C SER A 153 -0.03 -1.71 -9.98
N GLU A 154 -0.10 -0.96 -8.91
CA GLU A 154 0.66 -1.27 -7.69
C GLU A 154 -0.16 -1.92 -6.56
N ARG A 155 -1.47 -1.66 -6.50
CA ARG A 155 -2.37 -2.29 -5.51
C ARG A 155 -2.89 -3.68 -5.89
N PRO A 156 -3.08 -4.02 -7.17
CA PRO A 156 -3.46 -5.37 -7.58
C PRO A 156 -2.41 -6.43 -7.29
N THR A 157 -1.13 -6.06 -7.14
CA THR A 157 -0.04 -7.02 -7.01
C THR A 157 -0.26 -7.99 -5.85
N GLN A 158 -0.72 -7.53 -4.69
CA GLN A 158 -1.02 -8.42 -3.57
C GLN A 158 -2.22 -9.33 -3.84
N GLN A 159 -3.27 -8.83 -4.48
CA GLN A 159 -4.44 -9.66 -4.81
C GLN A 159 -4.13 -10.64 -5.92
N ILE A 160 -3.35 -10.21 -6.92
CA ILE A 160 -2.84 -11.08 -7.98
C ILE A 160 -1.92 -12.13 -7.38
N ALA A 161 -0.99 -11.77 -6.51
CA ALA A 161 -0.11 -12.70 -5.80
C ALA A 161 -0.90 -13.70 -4.95
N ARG A 162 -1.93 -13.27 -4.22
CA ARG A 162 -2.84 -14.15 -3.46
C ARG A 162 -3.65 -15.07 -4.37
N LYS A 163 -4.10 -14.57 -5.52
CA LYS A 163 -4.79 -15.39 -6.52
C LYS A 163 -3.85 -16.45 -7.08
N ILE A 164 -2.66 -16.06 -7.52
CA ILE A 164 -1.62 -16.97 -8.03
C ILE A 164 -1.24 -18.00 -6.97
N ALA A 165 -1.01 -17.59 -5.73
CA ALA A 165 -0.70 -18.50 -4.63
C ALA A 165 -1.81 -19.53 -4.40
N ARG A 166 -3.07 -19.11 -4.50
CA ARG A 166 -4.24 -20.00 -4.40
C ARG A 166 -4.32 -20.97 -5.57
N ASP A 167 -4.07 -20.50 -6.79
CA ASP A 167 -4.07 -21.31 -7.99
C ASP A 167 -2.92 -22.34 -7.96
N ILE A 168 -1.73 -21.95 -7.48
CA ILE A 168 -0.60 -22.86 -7.23
C ILE A 168 -0.98 -23.93 -6.20
N TYR A 169 -1.57 -23.52 -5.07
CA TYR A 169 -1.99 -24.46 -4.02
C TYR A 169 -3.02 -25.46 -4.55
N ASN A 170 -4.05 -24.99 -5.24
CA ASN A 170 -5.09 -25.84 -5.81
C ASN A 170 -4.53 -26.80 -6.86
N THR A 171 -3.66 -26.31 -7.74
CA THR A 171 -3.02 -27.15 -8.77
C THR A 171 -2.17 -28.24 -8.14
N LYS A 172 -1.38 -27.92 -7.10
CA LYS A 172 -0.58 -28.93 -6.38
C LYS A 172 -1.46 -29.95 -5.64
N SER A 173 -2.53 -29.50 -4.99
CA SER A 173 -3.43 -30.40 -4.25
C SER A 173 -4.19 -31.38 -5.16
N THR A 174 -4.40 -31.02 -6.42
CA THR A 174 -5.03 -31.89 -7.44
C THR A 174 -4.03 -32.70 -8.26
N GLY A 175 -2.73 -32.66 -7.92
CA GLY A 175 -1.67 -33.38 -8.65
C GLY A 175 -1.29 -32.76 -9.99
N GLY A 176 -1.72 -31.54 -10.28
CA GLY A 176 -1.37 -30.79 -11.49
C GLY A 176 0.10 -30.37 -11.55
N LYS A 177 0.56 -30.02 -12.75
CA LYS A 177 1.91 -29.52 -13.00
C LYS A 177 1.90 -28.00 -13.10
N ILE A 178 2.94 -27.36 -12.55
CA ILE A 178 3.17 -25.91 -12.64
C ILE A 178 4.44 -25.70 -13.44
N VAL A 179 4.34 -24.87 -14.48
CA VAL A 179 5.48 -24.45 -15.29
C VAL A 179 5.74 -22.97 -15.02
N VAL A 180 6.97 -22.63 -14.67
CA VAL A 180 7.41 -21.25 -14.47
C VAL A 180 8.36 -20.90 -15.61
N THR A 181 8.03 -19.85 -16.36
CA THR A 181 8.93 -19.24 -17.34
C THR A 181 9.47 -17.96 -16.73
N ALA A 182 10.79 -17.93 -16.49
CA ALA A 182 11.49 -16.73 -16.08
C ALA A 182 11.96 -16.00 -17.35
N GLY A 183 11.63 -14.71 -17.45
CA GLY A 183 12.09 -13.82 -18.52
C GLY A 183 13.29 -13.01 -18.10
#